data_de696c6808273f3f3495b677f92fe9a5
#
_entry.id   de696c6808273f3f3495b677f92fe9a5
#
_cell.length_a   1.000
_cell.length_b   1.000
_cell.length_c   1.000
_cell.angle_alpha   90.00
_cell.angle_beta   90.00
_cell.angle_gamma   90.00
#
_symmetry.space_group_name_H-M   'P 1'
#
loop_
_entity.id
_entity.type
_entity.pdbx_description
1 polymer ?
#
loop_
_entity_poly.entity_id
_entity_poly.type
_entity_poly.pdbx_seq_one_letter_code
_entity_poly.pdbx_strand_id
1 'polypeptide(L)'
;MKISKWAYSIEEGPIEPVYVYEAPVRFWHWAQCAAFFMLVITGFLIGWPPIANYATTWDTYFFGNIILLHLVCGMLFAVLMLYRIYWAFVGNKYSRMIFILPFWDMEWIKGIFGTALYYLFLNKHPKEYVGHNPLAQTAMCLMYVLGSILIILTGLGPVSYTHLTL
;
A
#
# COMPACT_ATOMS: atom_id res chain seq x y z
N MET A 1 -21.29 26.10 -3.85
CA MET A 1 -21.25 24.62 -3.98
C MET A 1 -20.51 24.09 -2.76
N LYS A 2 -21.10 23.24 -1.91
CA LYS A 2 -20.40 22.74 -0.72
C LYS A 2 -19.37 21.70 -1.17
N ILE A 3 -18.09 22.04 -1.04
CA ILE A 3 -16.99 21.12 -1.32
C ILE A 3 -17.00 20.08 -0.22
N SER A 4 -16.94 18.80 -0.60
CA SER A 4 -16.73 17.72 0.33
C SER A 4 -15.45 17.95 1.13
N LYS A 5 -15.51 17.89 2.45
CA LYS A 5 -14.33 18.05 3.32
C LYS A 5 -13.26 16.96 3.10
N TRP A 6 -13.59 15.94 2.33
CA TRP A 6 -12.83 14.71 2.15
C TRP A 6 -12.27 14.52 0.74
N ALA A 7 -12.87 15.20 -0.26
CA ALA A 7 -12.35 15.26 -1.62
C ALA A 7 -12.03 16.72 -1.95
N TYR A 8 -10.77 17.07 -1.92
CA TYR A 8 -10.31 18.43 -2.20
C TYR A 8 -10.33 18.64 -3.71
N SER A 9 -11.48 19.10 -4.26
CA SER A 9 -11.52 19.59 -5.64
C SER A 9 -10.82 20.94 -5.71
N ILE A 10 -10.12 21.17 -6.81
CA ILE A 10 -9.50 22.47 -7.11
C ILE A 10 -10.62 23.41 -7.52
N GLU A 11 -10.76 24.53 -6.81
CA GLU A 11 -11.62 25.65 -7.23
C GLU A 11 -10.78 26.69 -7.95
N GLU A 12 -11.41 27.43 -8.87
CA GLU A 12 -10.79 28.60 -9.51
C GLU A 12 -10.53 29.65 -8.44
N GLY A 13 -9.28 29.78 -8.05
CA GLY A 13 -8.79 30.69 -7.02
C GLY A 13 -7.29 30.95 -7.20
N PRO A 14 -6.68 31.80 -6.37
CA PRO A 14 -5.23 32.02 -6.41
C PRO A 14 -4.50 30.72 -6.18
N ILE A 15 -3.50 30.43 -7.03
CA ILE A 15 -2.70 29.20 -6.94
C ILE A 15 -1.81 29.30 -5.71
N GLU A 16 -2.12 28.50 -4.68
CA GLU A 16 -1.30 28.36 -3.48
C GLU A 16 -0.56 27.01 -3.51
N PRO A 17 0.75 26.98 -3.22
CA PRO A 17 1.50 25.74 -3.14
C PRO A 17 1.05 24.92 -1.91
N VAL A 18 0.66 23.67 -2.13
CA VAL A 18 0.23 22.75 -1.07
C VAL A 18 1.20 21.59 -0.92
N TYR A 19 1.71 21.39 0.30
CA TYR A 19 2.58 20.25 0.61
C TYR A 19 1.74 19.00 0.89
N VAL A 20 1.50 18.22 -0.16
CA VAL A 20 0.61 17.04 -0.11
C VAL A 20 1.29 15.84 0.53
N TYR A 21 2.47 15.46 0.01
CA TYR A 21 3.19 14.25 0.46
C TYR A 21 4.41 14.63 1.30
N GLU A 22 4.28 14.48 2.61
CA GLU A 22 5.34 14.72 3.58
C GLU A 22 6.52 13.76 3.38
N ALA A 23 7.73 14.21 3.79
CA ALA A 23 8.95 13.40 3.64
C ALA A 23 8.84 12.00 4.25
N PRO A 24 8.23 11.79 5.44
CA PRO A 24 8.00 10.46 6.01
C PRO A 24 7.13 9.56 5.14
N VAL A 25 6.11 10.10 4.48
CA VAL A 25 5.25 9.33 3.56
C VAL A 25 6.00 8.91 2.31
N ARG A 26 6.86 9.79 1.77
CA ARG A 26 7.70 9.48 0.61
C ARG A 26 8.77 8.43 0.92
N PHE A 27 9.44 8.56 2.08
CA PHE A 27 10.39 7.56 2.56
C PHE A 27 9.72 6.20 2.72
N TRP A 28 8.59 6.17 3.44
CA TRP A 28 7.81 4.96 3.62
C TRP A 28 7.43 4.30 2.30
N HIS A 29 6.95 5.07 1.33
CA HIS A 29 6.54 4.55 0.02
C HIS A 29 7.67 3.78 -0.66
N TRP A 30 8.87 4.37 -0.75
CA TRP A 30 10.00 3.71 -1.41
C TRP A 30 10.53 2.51 -0.63
N ALA A 31 10.60 2.60 0.69
CA ALA A 31 10.99 1.48 1.55
C ALA A 31 10.00 0.31 1.43
N GLN A 32 8.71 0.61 1.42
CA GLN A 32 7.65 -0.38 1.27
C GLN A 32 7.67 -1.04 -0.12
N CYS A 33 7.89 -0.26 -1.18
CA CYS A 33 8.07 -0.80 -2.54
C CYS A 33 9.27 -1.74 -2.61
N ALA A 34 10.42 -1.35 -2.07
CA ALA A 34 11.61 -2.20 -2.05
C ALA A 34 11.37 -3.51 -1.30
N ALA A 35 10.77 -3.44 -0.09
CA ALA A 35 10.43 -4.63 0.69
C ALA A 35 9.45 -5.53 -0.07
N PHE A 36 8.42 -4.97 -0.72
CA PHE A 36 7.45 -5.72 -1.51
C PHE A 36 8.11 -6.45 -2.69
N PHE A 37 8.94 -5.78 -3.48
CA PHE A 37 9.64 -6.41 -4.60
C PHE A 37 10.57 -7.53 -4.13
N MET A 38 11.29 -7.33 -3.02
CA MET A 38 12.11 -8.38 -2.43
C MET A 38 11.28 -9.58 -1.97
N LEU A 39 10.12 -9.35 -1.36
CA LEU A 39 9.18 -10.41 -0.97
C LEU A 39 8.65 -11.19 -2.19
N VAL A 40 8.32 -10.51 -3.28
CA VAL A 40 7.88 -11.16 -4.52
C VAL A 40 8.98 -12.04 -5.09
N ILE A 41 10.20 -11.50 -5.25
CA ILE A 41 11.34 -12.24 -5.82
C ILE A 41 11.68 -13.46 -4.95
N THR A 42 11.86 -13.26 -3.65
CA THR A 42 12.20 -14.34 -2.72
C THR A 42 11.07 -15.36 -2.59
N GLY A 43 9.82 -14.92 -2.61
CA GLY A 43 8.64 -15.80 -2.59
C GLY A 43 8.55 -16.70 -3.81
N PHE A 44 8.85 -16.19 -5.01
CA PHE A 44 8.95 -17.01 -6.22
C PHE A 44 10.08 -18.02 -6.13
N LEU A 45 11.25 -17.64 -5.63
CA LEU A 45 12.39 -18.56 -5.46
C LEU A 45 12.12 -19.65 -4.43
N ILE A 46 11.36 -19.35 -3.38
CA ILE A 46 10.94 -20.33 -2.36
C ILE A 46 9.86 -21.27 -2.92
N GLY A 47 8.85 -20.71 -3.59
CA GLY A 47 7.72 -21.48 -4.13
C GLY A 47 8.08 -22.30 -5.37
N TRP A 48 9.07 -21.88 -6.13
CA TRP A 48 9.55 -22.55 -7.35
C TRP A 48 11.07 -22.57 -7.39
N PRO A 49 11.70 -23.43 -6.59
CA PRO A 49 13.16 -23.46 -6.50
C PRO A 49 13.78 -23.88 -7.83
N PRO A 50 14.64 -23.07 -8.45
CA PRO A 50 15.27 -23.35 -9.75
C PRO A 50 16.23 -24.54 -9.69
N ILE A 51 16.65 -24.98 -8.50
CA ILE A 51 17.63 -26.04 -8.23
C ILE A 51 17.02 -27.07 -7.26
N ALA A 52 15.87 -27.66 -7.62
CA ALA A 52 15.11 -28.51 -6.72
C ALA A 52 15.72 -29.89 -6.43
N ASN A 53 16.77 -30.33 -7.15
CA ASN A 53 17.25 -31.71 -7.15
C ASN A 53 18.68 -31.93 -6.66
N TYR A 54 19.34 -30.93 -6.11
CA TYR A 54 20.75 -31.02 -5.71
C TYR A 54 20.89 -30.86 -4.20
N ALA A 55 20.95 -31.98 -3.49
CA ALA A 55 21.26 -32.02 -2.07
C ALA A 55 22.76 -31.75 -1.81
N THR A 56 23.28 -30.63 -2.27
CA THR A 56 24.63 -30.19 -1.91
C THR A 56 24.55 -29.24 -0.72
N THR A 57 25.60 -29.19 0.11
CA THR A 57 25.69 -28.28 1.26
C THR A 57 25.55 -26.82 0.83
N TRP A 58 26.02 -26.49 -0.37
CA TRP A 58 25.92 -25.16 -0.96
C TRP A 58 24.48 -24.75 -1.24
N ASP A 59 23.65 -25.61 -1.79
CA ASP A 59 22.25 -25.34 -2.10
C ASP A 59 21.44 -25.11 -0.83
N THR A 60 21.75 -25.82 0.24
CA THR A 60 21.12 -25.65 1.55
C THR A 60 21.40 -24.26 2.13
N TYR A 61 22.62 -23.75 2.03
CA TYR A 61 22.97 -22.40 2.48
C TYR A 61 22.31 -21.32 1.61
N PHE A 62 22.26 -21.50 0.30
CA PHE A 62 21.63 -20.57 -0.62
C PHE A 62 20.13 -20.40 -0.31
N PHE A 63 19.39 -21.50 -0.22
CA PHE A 63 17.96 -21.43 0.10
C PHE A 63 17.71 -20.96 1.54
N GLY A 64 18.52 -21.33 2.49
CA GLY A 64 18.46 -20.80 3.86
C GLY A 64 18.56 -19.29 3.91
N ASN A 65 19.49 -18.71 3.14
CA ASN A 65 19.64 -17.25 3.04
C ASN A 65 18.46 -16.59 2.34
N ILE A 66 17.86 -17.20 1.31
CA ILE A 66 16.65 -16.66 0.66
C ILE A 66 15.47 -16.66 1.62
N ILE A 67 15.27 -17.73 2.37
CA ILE A 67 14.21 -17.82 3.40
C ILE A 67 14.43 -16.76 4.48
N LEU A 68 15.66 -16.61 4.97
CA LEU A 68 16.00 -15.56 5.94
C LEU A 68 15.71 -14.16 5.39
N LEU A 69 16.13 -13.88 4.15
CA LEU A 69 15.88 -12.60 3.51
C LEU A 69 14.38 -12.35 3.36
N HIS A 70 13.59 -13.36 2.98
CA HIS A 70 12.13 -13.28 2.90
C HIS A 70 11.51 -12.91 4.25
N LEU A 71 11.93 -13.56 5.32
CA LEU A 71 11.46 -13.28 6.68
C LEU A 71 11.81 -11.86 7.12
N VAL A 72 13.06 -11.43 6.90
CA VAL A 72 13.51 -10.06 7.25
C VAL A 72 12.71 -9.02 6.47
N CYS A 73 12.52 -9.22 5.17
CA CYS A 73 11.70 -8.31 4.35
C CYS A 73 10.23 -8.32 4.76
N GLY A 74 9.68 -9.46 5.18
CA GLY A 74 8.32 -9.58 5.71
C GLY A 74 8.12 -8.80 7.01
N MET A 75 9.06 -8.93 7.94
CA MET A 75 9.05 -8.15 9.19
C MET A 75 9.21 -6.66 8.92
N LEU A 76 10.11 -6.29 8.03
CA LEU A 76 10.28 -4.89 7.61
C LEU A 76 9.00 -4.33 7.01
N PHE A 77 8.35 -5.08 6.12
CA PHE A 77 7.07 -4.72 5.51
C PHE A 77 5.99 -4.45 6.56
N ALA A 78 5.89 -5.32 7.58
CA ALA A 78 4.93 -5.16 8.68
C ALA A 78 5.24 -3.90 9.53
N VAL A 79 6.51 -3.68 9.88
CA VAL A 79 6.93 -2.49 10.66
C VAL A 79 6.67 -1.20 9.87
N LEU A 80 6.95 -1.19 8.56
CA LEU A 80 6.67 -0.05 7.70
C LEU A 80 5.15 0.22 7.60
N MET A 81 4.32 -0.82 7.61
CA MET A 81 2.86 -0.65 7.64
C MET A 81 2.38 -0.02 8.95
N LEU A 82 2.92 -0.45 10.10
CA LEU A 82 2.65 0.18 11.40
C LEU A 82 3.10 1.64 11.44
N TYR A 83 4.29 1.92 10.91
CA TYR A 83 4.79 3.29 10.76
C TYR A 83 3.85 4.14 9.91
N ARG A 84 3.33 3.61 8.82
CA ARG A 84 2.38 4.31 7.93
C ARG A 84 1.04 4.59 8.59
N ILE A 85 0.54 3.63 9.39
CA ILE A 85 -0.68 3.81 10.19
C ILE A 85 -0.45 4.92 11.24
N TYR A 86 0.66 4.87 11.96
CA TYR A 86 1.02 5.93 12.91
C TYR A 86 1.05 7.30 12.22
N TRP A 87 1.67 7.40 11.05
CA TRP A 87 1.75 8.67 10.31
C TRP A 87 0.39 9.16 9.78
N ALA A 88 -0.58 8.28 9.61
CA ALA A 88 -1.95 8.68 9.29
C ALA A 88 -2.62 9.48 10.42
N PHE A 89 -2.20 9.29 11.67
CA PHE A 89 -2.73 10.07 12.81
C PHE A 89 -1.95 11.37 13.03
N VAL A 90 -0.64 11.35 12.89
CA VAL A 90 0.26 12.47 13.21
C VAL A 90 0.46 13.41 12.02
N GLY A 91 0.47 12.87 10.80
CA GLY A 91 0.71 13.62 9.58
C GLY A 91 -0.45 14.51 9.13
N ASN A 92 -0.27 15.15 7.99
CA ASN A 92 -1.25 16.06 7.42
C ASN A 92 -2.55 15.35 6.99
N LYS A 93 -3.57 16.15 6.61
CA LYS A 93 -4.88 15.64 6.16
C LYS A 93 -4.79 14.66 4.98
N TYR A 94 -3.80 14.82 4.09
CA TYR A 94 -3.61 13.97 2.92
C TYR A 94 -3.03 12.60 3.29
N SER A 95 -2.27 12.51 4.39
CA SER A 95 -1.70 11.26 4.89
C SER A 95 -2.74 10.23 5.28
N ARG A 96 -3.93 10.66 5.73
CA ARG A 96 -5.01 9.76 6.17
C ARG A 96 -6.01 9.37 5.07
N MET A 97 -5.92 9.96 3.87
CA MET A 97 -6.90 9.76 2.79
C MET A 97 -7.08 8.31 2.35
N ILE A 98 -6.01 7.49 2.44
CA ILE A 98 -6.06 6.07 2.05
C ILE A 98 -6.64 5.15 3.15
N PHE A 99 -6.76 5.63 4.40
CA PHE A 99 -7.29 4.86 5.52
C PHE A 99 -8.74 5.19 5.83
N ILE A 100 -9.15 6.44 5.57
CA ILE A 100 -10.49 6.95 5.89
C ILE A 100 -11.23 7.19 4.59
N LEU A 101 -12.17 6.31 4.28
CA LEU A 101 -13.07 6.43 3.14
C LEU A 101 -14.41 7.02 3.61
N PRO A 102 -14.78 8.22 3.18
CA PRO A 102 -16.00 8.89 3.62
C PRO A 102 -17.24 8.36 2.88
N PHE A 103 -17.65 7.12 3.15
CA PHE A 103 -18.81 6.48 2.52
C PHE A 103 -20.15 7.21 2.78
N TRP A 104 -20.19 8.07 3.79
CA TRP A 104 -21.35 8.91 4.13
C TRP A 104 -21.45 10.18 3.28
N ASP A 105 -20.46 10.48 2.47
CA ASP A 105 -20.40 11.67 1.63
C ASP A 105 -20.79 11.34 0.18
N MET A 106 -22.00 11.74 -0.20
CA MET A 106 -22.53 11.49 -1.54
C MET A 106 -21.74 12.17 -2.66
N GLU A 107 -21.09 13.32 -2.39
CA GLU A 107 -20.24 13.98 -3.37
C GLU A 107 -18.95 13.19 -3.62
N TRP A 108 -18.42 12.57 -2.57
CA TRP A 108 -17.28 11.68 -2.70
C TRP A 108 -17.64 10.42 -3.50
N ILE A 109 -18.81 9.81 -3.24
CA ILE A 109 -19.31 8.64 -3.99
C ILE A 109 -19.50 9.00 -5.47
N LYS A 110 -20.15 10.13 -5.78
CA LYS A 110 -20.26 10.63 -7.15
C LYS A 110 -18.90 10.86 -7.80
N GLY A 111 -17.90 11.27 -7.01
CA GLY A 111 -16.51 11.40 -7.45
C GLY A 111 -15.89 10.09 -7.90
N ILE A 112 -16.18 8.96 -7.23
CA ILE A 112 -15.72 7.62 -7.66
C ILE A 112 -16.26 7.31 -9.05
N PHE A 113 -17.59 7.40 -9.24
CA PHE A 113 -18.21 7.10 -10.53
C PHE A 113 -17.79 8.08 -11.63
N GLY A 114 -17.70 9.38 -11.31
CA GLY A 114 -17.24 10.38 -12.26
C GLY A 114 -15.80 10.14 -12.75
N THR A 115 -14.91 9.73 -11.85
CA THR A 115 -13.53 9.37 -12.21
C THR A 115 -13.46 8.04 -12.97
N ALA A 116 -14.28 7.05 -12.60
CA ALA A 116 -14.35 5.79 -13.32
C ALA A 116 -14.84 5.99 -14.75
N LEU A 117 -15.89 6.79 -14.95
CA LEU A 117 -16.42 7.12 -16.28
C LEU A 117 -15.38 7.89 -17.12
N TYR A 118 -14.55 8.73 -16.49
CA TYR A 118 -13.46 9.38 -17.21
C TYR A 118 -12.41 8.35 -17.70
N TYR A 119 -11.99 7.39 -16.87
CA TYR A 119 -11.06 6.35 -17.31
C TYR A 119 -11.65 5.39 -18.36
N LEU A 120 -12.96 5.25 -18.40
CA LEU A 120 -13.67 4.53 -19.46
C LEU A 120 -13.91 5.38 -20.72
N PHE A 121 -13.36 6.59 -20.79
CA PHE A 121 -13.53 7.54 -21.90
C PHE A 121 -14.98 8.01 -22.13
N LEU A 122 -15.87 7.81 -21.16
CA LEU A 122 -17.28 8.21 -21.24
C LEU A 122 -17.50 9.66 -20.75
N ASN A 123 -16.56 10.20 -19.97
CA ASN A 123 -16.59 11.58 -19.49
C ASN A 123 -15.36 12.33 -20.01
N LYS A 124 -15.57 13.51 -20.60
CA LYS A 124 -14.48 14.33 -21.19
C LYS A 124 -13.74 15.20 -20.16
N HIS A 125 -14.41 15.57 -19.09
CA HIS A 125 -13.89 16.52 -18.09
C HIS A 125 -13.91 15.90 -16.69
N PRO A 126 -12.76 15.36 -16.19
CA PRO A 126 -12.67 14.88 -14.82
C PRO A 126 -12.69 16.08 -13.85
N LYS A 127 -13.20 15.87 -12.64
CA LYS A 127 -12.96 16.80 -11.54
C LYS A 127 -11.49 16.72 -11.14
N GLU A 128 -10.86 17.85 -10.90
CA GLU A 128 -9.50 17.91 -10.39
C GLU A 128 -9.51 17.78 -8.86
N TYR A 129 -8.56 17.02 -8.33
CA TYR A 129 -8.44 16.75 -6.90
C TYR A 129 -7.02 17.02 -6.41
N VAL A 130 -6.90 17.53 -5.18
CA VAL A 130 -5.60 17.69 -4.52
C VAL A 130 -5.27 16.38 -3.77
N GLY A 131 -4.18 15.73 -4.16
CA GLY A 131 -3.79 14.42 -3.62
C GLY A 131 -4.43 13.29 -4.41
N HIS A 132 -5.09 12.36 -3.71
CA HIS A 132 -5.76 11.22 -4.33
C HIS A 132 -7.21 11.55 -4.68
N ASN A 133 -7.64 11.21 -5.88
CA ASN A 133 -9.06 11.25 -6.24
C ASN A 133 -9.85 10.12 -5.50
N PRO A 134 -11.18 10.22 -5.38
CA PRO A 134 -11.99 9.25 -4.65
C PRO A 134 -11.83 7.80 -5.13
N LEU A 135 -11.66 7.56 -6.42
CA LEU A 135 -11.44 6.23 -6.98
C LEU A 135 -10.07 5.67 -6.56
N ALA A 136 -9.01 6.50 -6.61
CA ALA A 136 -7.69 6.10 -6.16
C ALA A 136 -7.64 5.85 -4.64
N GLN A 137 -8.34 6.66 -3.82
CA GLN A 137 -8.47 6.43 -2.39
C GLN A 137 -9.10 5.05 -2.11
N THR A 138 -10.20 4.73 -2.81
CA THR A 138 -10.88 3.44 -2.68
C THR A 138 -9.98 2.28 -3.10
N ALA A 139 -9.33 2.38 -4.26
CA ALA A 139 -8.44 1.35 -4.76
C ALA A 139 -7.25 1.13 -3.80
N MET A 140 -6.62 2.20 -3.32
CA MET A 140 -5.51 2.09 -2.36
C MET A 140 -5.94 1.51 -1.01
N CYS A 141 -7.12 1.88 -0.50
CA CYS A 141 -7.62 1.28 0.73
C CYS A 141 -7.87 -0.23 0.56
N LEU A 142 -8.60 -0.63 -0.47
CA LEU A 142 -8.97 -2.03 -0.67
C LEU A 142 -7.77 -2.89 -1.07
N MET A 143 -6.99 -2.46 -2.05
CA MET A 143 -5.90 -3.29 -2.59
C MET A 143 -4.64 -3.19 -1.73
N TYR A 144 -4.27 -1.98 -1.31
CA TYR A 144 -3.03 -1.77 -0.58
C TYR A 144 -3.22 -2.00 0.94
N VAL A 145 -4.12 -1.28 1.62
CA VAL A 145 -4.26 -1.37 3.09
C VAL A 145 -4.75 -2.75 3.49
N LEU A 146 -5.88 -3.21 2.96
CA LEU A 146 -6.44 -4.52 3.30
C LEU A 146 -5.57 -5.66 2.78
N GLY A 147 -5.02 -5.54 1.57
CA GLY A 147 -4.09 -6.51 1.00
C GLY A 147 -2.83 -6.66 1.82
N SER A 148 -2.22 -5.57 2.29
CA SER A 148 -1.05 -5.61 3.18
C SER A 148 -1.36 -6.27 4.51
N ILE A 149 -2.53 -5.99 5.11
CA ILE A 149 -2.96 -6.65 6.35
C ILE A 149 -3.08 -8.15 6.14
N LEU A 150 -3.72 -8.60 5.06
CA LEU A 150 -3.84 -10.02 4.74
C LEU A 150 -2.49 -10.70 4.55
N ILE A 151 -1.56 -10.06 3.81
CA ILE A 151 -0.19 -10.59 3.60
C ILE A 151 0.54 -10.72 4.94
N ILE A 152 0.45 -9.72 5.82
CA ILE A 152 1.08 -9.75 7.15
C ILE A 152 0.49 -10.88 7.99
N LEU A 153 -0.82 -11.01 8.05
CA LEU A 153 -1.48 -12.04 8.84
C LEU A 153 -1.15 -13.46 8.35
N THR A 154 -1.16 -13.68 7.03
CA THR A 154 -0.79 -14.98 6.45
C THR A 154 0.70 -15.28 6.60
N GLY A 155 1.57 -14.26 6.56
CA GLY A 155 3.00 -14.44 6.78
C GLY A 155 3.39 -14.74 8.23
N LEU A 156 2.62 -14.24 9.21
CA LEU A 156 2.84 -14.54 10.63
C LEU A 156 2.39 -15.94 11.03
N GLY A 157 1.43 -16.55 10.33
CA GLY A 157 0.91 -17.87 10.61
C GLY A 157 2.00 -18.95 10.64
N PRO A 158 2.82 -19.14 9.58
CA PRO A 158 3.91 -20.11 9.57
C PRO A 158 4.96 -19.88 10.67
N VAL A 159 5.28 -18.61 10.96
CA VAL A 159 6.27 -18.25 11.99
C VAL A 159 5.79 -18.65 13.39
N SER A 160 4.53 -18.39 13.72
CA SER A 160 3.97 -18.79 15.03
C SER A 160 3.86 -20.30 15.17
N TYR A 161 3.55 -21.03 14.09
CA TYR A 161 3.43 -22.48 14.13
C TYR A 161 4.77 -23.18 14.40
N THR A 162 5.86 -22.69 13.84
CA THR A 162 7.20 -23.26 14.07
C THR A 162 7.71 -23.04 15.50
N HIS A 163 7.27 -22.00 16.19
CA HIS A 163 7.64 -21.74 17.59
C HIS A 163 6.78 -22.51 18.62
N LEU A 164 5.60 -22.99 18.24
CA LEU A 164 4.71 -23.74 19.15
C LEU A 164 4.95 -25.25 19.11
N THR A 165 5.72 -25.76 18.14
CA THR A 165 6.01 -27.18 17.94
C THR A 165 7.42 -27.60 18.36
N LEU A 166 8.19 -26.69 18.95
CA LEU A 166 9.49 -26.97 19.62
C LEU A 166 9.31 -26.99 21.14
#